data_41afc818ce467abef186faa6ca8bd693
#
_entry.id   41afc818ce467abef186faa6ca8bd693
#
_cell.length_a   1.000
_cell.length_b   1.000
_cell.length_c   1.000
_cell.angle_alpha   90.00
_cell.angle_beta   90.00
_cell.angle_gamma   90.00
#
_symmetry.space_group_name_H-M   'P 1'
#
loop_
_entity.id
_entity.type
_entity.pdbx_description
1 polymer ?
#
loop_
_entity_poly.entity_id
_entity_poly.type
_entity_poly.pdbx_seq_one_letter_code
_entity_poly.pdbx_strand_id
1 'polypeptide(L)'
;MDLSIRNLPTKFSLNTIRNVTEFYANRLMGNKLANHVSVRLVFAKGLRKTTGCFAWCTWEDDNHRPREFTIMMDARMGEKMLLTTLAHEMIHVKQYAKGELKDMLSAPSISRFRGKLYDFNNLDYMKLPWEKEAHNNEFQLYEELKEYLKK
;
A
#
# COMPACT_ATOMS: atom_id res chain seq x y z
N MET A 1 6.05 -2.54 -13.53
CA MET A 1 4.89 -2.91 -12.67
C MET A 1 3.67 -3.10 -13.53
N ASP A 2 2.93 -4.15 -13.32
CA ASP A 2 1.63 -4.33 -13.93
C ASP A 2 0.58 -3.71 -13.03
N LEU A 3 -0.11 -2.67 -13.52
CA LEU A 3 -1.04 -1.87 -12.72
C LEU A 3 -2.40 -1.79 -13.40
N SER A 4 -3.44 -2.26 -12.71
CA SER A 4 -4.82 -2.02 -13.10
C SER A 4 -5.51 -1.10 -12.10
N ILE A 5 -6.34 -0.19 -12.61
CA ILE A 5 -7.06 0.79 -11.79
C ILE A 5 -8.54 0.66 -12.12
N ARG A 6 -9.37 0.48 -11.09
CA ARG A 6 -10.81 0.34 -11.24
C ARG A 6 -11.57 1.39 -10.47
N ASN A 7 -12.63 1.90 -11.08
CA ASN A 7 -13.57 2.84 -10.45
C ASN A 7 -12.91 4.14 -9.97
N LEU A 8 -11.89 4.60 -10.71
CA LEU A 8 -11.22 5.85 -10.39
C LEU A 8 -12.24 7.01 -10.40
N PRO A 9 -12.29 7.83 -9.33
CA PRO A 9 -13.14 9.02 -9.33
C PRO A 9 -12.80 9.96 -10.49
N THR A 10 -13.82 10.54 -11.13
CA THR A 10 -13.64 11.37 -12.33
C THR A 10 -12.78 12.61 -12.11
N LYS A 11 -12.64 13.06 -10.87
CA LYS A 11 -11.78 14.22 -10.54
C LYS A 11 -10.29 13.94 -10.66
N PHE A 12 -9.88 12.67 -10.80
CA PHE A 12 -8.49 12.28 -10.93
C PHE A 12 -8.17 11.77 -12.32
N SER A 13 -6.99 12.13 -12.83
CA SER A 13 -6.49 11.63 -14.10
C SER A 13 -5.92 10.21 -13.92
N LEU A 14 -6.31 9.30 -14.81
CA LEU A 14 -5.77 7.94 -14.84
C LEU A 14 -4.24 7.94 -14.98
N ASN A 15 -3.71 8.77 -15.89
CA ASN A 15 -2.27 8.87 -16.09
C ASN A 15 -1.55 9.37 -14.84
N THR A 16 -2.15 10.34 -14.13
CA THR A 16 -1.56 10.85 -12.89
C THR A 16 -1.45 9.74 -11.85
N ILE A 17 -2.53 9.00 -11.62
CA ILE A 17 -2.53 7.93 -10.62
C ILE A 17 -1.57 6.80 -11.02
N ARG A 18 -1.47 6.46 -12.31
CA ARG A 18 -0.46 5.52 -12.81
C ARG A 18 0.94 5.99 -12.47
N ASN A 19 1.28 7.20 -12.88
CA ASN A 19 2.62 7.75 -12.67
C ASN A 19 2.99 7.82 -11.19
N VAL A 20 2.03 8.21 -10.34
CA VAL A 20 2.23 8.26 -8.89
C VAL A 20 2.52 6.86 -8.33
N THR A 21 1.69 5.89 -8.69
CA THR A 21 1.85 4.52 -8.19
C THR A 21 3.18 3.92 -8.63
N GLU A 22 3.56 4.12 -9.88
CA GLU A 22 4.85 3.68 -10.41
C GLU A 22 6.03 4.38 -9.72
N PHE A 23 5.90 5.68 -9.46
CA PHE A 23 6.92 6.41 -8.71
C PHE A 23 7.13 5.81 -7.33
N TYR A 24 6.05 5.57 -6.58
CA TYR A 24 6.13 4.96 -5.26
C TYR A 24 6.74 3.56 -5.32
N ALA A 25 6.31 2.74 -6.28
CA ALA A 25 6.84 1.39 -6.44
C ALA A 25 8.35 1.40 -6.70
N ASN A 26 8.80 2.22 -7.64
CA ASN A 26 10.22 2.32 -7.98
C ASN A 26 11.05 2.88 -6.83
N ARG A 27 10.52 3.89 -6.15
CA ARG A 27 11.20 4.50 -5.01
C ARG A 27 11.36 3.54 -3.83
N LEU A 28 10.34 2.73 -3.57
CA LEU A 28 10.32 1.81 -2.42
C LEU A 28 11.06 0.49 -2.69
N MET A 29 10.94 -0.05 -3.89
CA MET A 29 11.41 -1.40 -4.22
C MET A 29 12.58 -1.43 -5.21
N GLY A 30 12.83 -0.33 -5.90
CA GLY A 30 13.74 -0.30 -7.03
C GLY A 30 13.09 -0.84 -8.30
N ASN A 31 13.62 -0.46 -9.45
CA ASN A 31 13.02 -0.79 -10.75
C ASN A 31 12.94 -2.30 -11.00
N LYS A 32 13.96 -3.04 -10.59
CA LYS A 32 14.00 -4.49 -10.83
C LYS A 32 12.84 -5.20 -10.14
N LEU A 33 12.66 -4.98 -8.83
CA LEU A 33 11.58 -5.61 -8.09
C LEU A 33 10.22 -5.07 -8.52
N ALA A 34 10.09 -3.75 -8.69
CA ALA A 34 8.85 -3.12 -9.10
C ALA A 34 8.32 -3.69 -10.42
N ASN A 35 9.20 -4.03 -11.36
CA ASN A 35 8.81 -4.62 -12.65
C ASN A 35 8.18 -6.02 -12.52
N HIS A 36 8.39 -6.70 -11.40
CA HIS A 36 7.84 -8.03 -11.15
C HIS A 36 6.59 -8.02 -10.26
N VAL A 37 6.11 -6.84 -9.88
CA VAL A 37 4.95 -6.68 -8.98
C VAL A 37 3.72 -6.26 -9.79
N SER A 38 2.58 -6.88 -9.49
CA SER A 38 1.27 -6.51 -10.02
C SER A 38 0.42 -5.90 -8.92
N VAL A 39 -0.18 -4.76 -9.19
CA VAL A 39 -1.07 -4.08 -8.24
C VAL A 39 -2.42 -3.80 -8.90
N ARG A 40 -3.49 -4.22 -8.22
CA ARG A 40 -4.85 -3.83 -8.59
C ARG A 40 -5.28 -2.74 -7.59
N LEU A 41 -5.51 -1.55 -8.10
CA LEU A 41 -5.98 -0.42 -7.31
C LEU A 41 -7.48 -0.26 -7.55
N VAL A 42 -8.29 -0.41 -6.51
CA VAL A 42 -9.75 -0.41 -6.61
C VAL A 42 -10.32 0.68 -5.69
N PHE A 43 -11.09 1.59 -6.28
CA PHE A 43 -11.78 2.64 -5.53
C PHE A 43 -13.21 2.20 -5.21
N ALA A 44 -13.63 2.44 -3.98
CA ALA A 44 -14.98 2.10 -3.51
C ALA A 44 -15.59 3.28 -2.78
N LYS A 45 -16.83 3.63 -3.13
CA LYS A 45 -17.55 4.71 -2.46
C LYS A 45 -17.95 4.28 -1.05
N GLY A 46 -17.70 5.14 -0.07
CA GLY A 46 -18.11 4.90 1.30
C GLY A 46 -17.32 3.82 2.03
N LEU A 47 -16.12 3.47 1.57
CA LEU A 47 -15.27 2.47 2.20
C LEU A 47 -15.00 2.80 3.67
N ARG A 48 -14.62 4.05 3.96
CA ARG A 48 -14.39 4.53 5.32
C ARG A 48 -15.64 4.41 6.19
N LYS A 49 -16.79 4.75 5.61
CA LYS A 49 -18.06 4.74 6.32
C LYS A 49 -18.51 3.32 6.70
N THR A 50 -18.29 2.34 5.81
CA THR A 50 -18.73 0.95 6.04
C THR A 50 -17.72 0.11 6.81
N THR A 51 -16.43 0.37 6.66
CA THR A 51 -15.36 -0.48 7.24
C THR A 51 -14.54 0.20 8.32
N GLY A 52 -14.63 1.53 8.44
CA GLY A 52 -13.78 2.30 9.34
C GLY A 52 -12.40 2.63 8.79
N CYS A 53 -12.03 2.11 7.61
CA CYS A 53 -10.72 2.29 7.00
C CYS A 53 -10.82 3.04 5.68
N PHE A 54 -9.86 3.97 5.42
CA PHE A 54 -9.76 4.65 4.13
C PHE A 54 -9.14 3.77 3.04
N ALA A 55 -8.32 2.80 3.43
CA ALA A 55 -7.65 1.91 2.50
C ALA A 55 -7.10 0.68 3.21
N TRP A 56 -6.79 -0.34 2.44
CA TRP A 56 -5.99 -1.48 2.89
C TRP A 56 -5.31 -2.15 1.72
N CYS A 57 -4.26 -2.93 2.03
CA CYS A 57 -3.49 -3.70 1.07
C CYS A 57 -3.59 -5.19 1.41
N THR A 58 -3.88 -6.01 0.40
CA THR A 58 -3.88 -7.47 0.53
C THR A 58 -2.98 -8.08 -0.53
N TRP A 59 -2.26 -9.15 -0.16
CA TRP A 59 -1.56 -10.00 -1.13
C TRP A 59 -2.51 -11.06 -1.66
N GLU A 60 -2.36 -11.40 -2.94
CA GLU A 60 -3.30 -12.31 -3.63
C GLU A 60 -2.67 -13.65 -3.99
N ASP A 61 -1.36 -13.71 -4.12
CA ASP A 61 -0.67 -14.94 -4.50
C ASP A 61 -0.03 -15.62 -3.27
N ASP A 62 -0.04 -16.96 -3.29
CA ASP A 62 0.46 -17.78 -2.18
C ASP A 62 1.98 -18.00 -2.25
N ASN A 63 2.72 -16.91 -2.43
CA ASN A 63 4.17 -16.94 -2.48
C ASN A 63 4.80 -16.48 -1.17
N HIS A 64 5.96 -17.01 -0.85
CA HIS A 64 6.71 -16.56 0.33
C HIS A 64 7.02 -15.07 0.27
N ARG A 65 7.27 -14.55 -0.93
CA ARG A 65 7.39 -13.12 -1.23
C ARG A 65 6.37 -12.79 -2.31
N PRO A 66 5.17 -12.33 -1.92
CA PRO A 66 4.10 -12.08 -2.88
C PRO A 66 4.47 -11.09 -3.99
N ARG A 67 3.84 -11.25 -5.15
CA ARG A 67 4.02 -10.38 -6.31
C ARG A 67 2.71 -9.79 -6.82
N GLU A 68 1.58 -10.26 -6.30
CA GLU A 68 0.25 -9.79 -6.70
C GLU A 68 -0.48 -9.20 -5.50
N PHE A 69 -0.95 -7.96 -5.66
CA PHE A 69 -1.57 -7.20 -4.57
C PHE A 69 -2.85 -6.51 -5.03
N THR A 70 -3.79 -6.36 -4.09
CA THR A 70 -4.95 -5.49 -4.27
C THR A 70 -4.89 -4.41 -3.20
N ILE A 71 -5.05 -3.16 -3.63
CA ILE A 71 -5.21 -2.01 -2.74
C ILE A 71 -6.63 -1.49 -2.92
N MET A 72 -7.40 -1.51 -1.83
CA MET A 72 -8.73 -0.91 -1.78
C MET A 72 -8.59 0.51 -1.23
N MET A 73 -9.26 1.48 -1.87
CA MET A 73 -9.19 2.87 -1.44
C MET A 73 -10.58 3.51 -1.45
N ASP A 74 -10.87 4.35 -0.47
CA ASP A 74 -12.09 5.14 -0.45
C ASP A 74 -12.08 6.16 -1.59
N ALA A 75 -13.15 6.19 -2.38
CA ALA A 75 -13.28 7.08 -3.53
C ALA A 75 -13.51 8.55 -3.14
N ARG A 76 -13.76 8.84 -1.88
CA ARG A 76 -14.14 10.18 -1.39
C ARG A 76 -13.00 10.97 -0.76
N MET A 77 -11.76 10.52 -0.92
CA MET A 77 -10.59 11.26 -0.42
C MET A 77 -10.25 12.43 -1.33
N GLY A 78 -9.78 13.54 -0.74
CA GLY A 78 -9.17 14.63 -1.50
C GLY A 78 -7.80 14.21 -2.03
N GLU A 79 -7.21 15.02 -2.91
CA GLU A 79 -5.97 14.67 -3.61
C GLU A 79 -4.81 14.37 -2.65
N LYS A 80 -4.51 15.29 -1.73
CA LYS A 80 -3.40 15.11 -0.79
C LYS A 80 -3.59 13.85 0.05
N MET A 81 -4.79 13.64 0.57
CA MET A 81 -5.10 12.48 1.38
C MET A 81 -4.97 11.19 0.56
N LEU A 82 -5.49 11.19 -0.65
CA LEU A 82 -5.39 10.03 -1.55
C LEU A 82 -3.93 9.68 -1.83
N LEU A 83 -3.12 10.65 -2.19
CA LEU A 83 -1.71 10.43 -2.55
C LEU A 83 -0.89 9.99 -1.35
N THR A 84 -1.17 10.52 -0.15
CA THR A 84 -0.50 10.09 1.08
C THR A 84 -0.94 8.68 1.49
N THR A 85 -2.24 8.39 1.39
CA THR A 85 -2.77 7.06 1.69
C THR A 85 -2.24 6.01 0.72
N LEU A 86 -2.14 6.35 -0.56
CA LEU A 86 -1.54 5.45 -1.56
C LEU A 86 -0.07 5.16 -1.24
N ALA A 87 0.68 6.17 -0.78
CA ALA A 87 2.06 5.97 -0.30
C ALA A 87 2.09 4.96 0.85
N HIS A 88 1.20 5.09 1.82
CA HIS A 88 1.07 4.17 2.95
C HIS A 88 0.86 2.73 2.47
N GLU A 89 -0.11 2.52 1.59
CA GLU A 89 -0.43 1.18 1.10
C GLU A 89 0.71 0.60 0.23
N MET A 90 1.40 1.43 -0.54
CA MET A 90 2.55 0.99 -1.31
C MET A 90 3.73 0.59 -0.42
N ILE A 91 3.85 1.18 0.76
CA ILE A 91 4.84 0.72 1.76
C ILE A 91 4.51 -0.70 2.20
N HIS A 92 3.23 -1.03 2.41
CA HIS A 92 2.83 -2.42 2.71
C HIS A 92 3.15 -3.37 1.55
N VAL A 93 2.91 -2.96 0.31
CA VAL A 93 3.32 -3.76 -0.86
C VAL A 93 4.81 -4.08 -0.79
N LYS A 94 5.64 -3.08 -0.52
CA LYS A 94 7.09 -3.26 -0.38
C LYS A 94 7.43 -4.23 0.76
N GLN A 95 6.78 -4.09 1.91
CA GLN A 95 7.03 -4.95 3.06
C GLN A 95 6.75 -6.42 2.74
N TYR A 96 5.63 -6.71 2.10
CA TYR A 96 5.30 -8.07 1.67
C TYR A 96 6.21 -8.56 0.55
N ALA A 97 6.40 -7.75 -0.48
CA ALA A 97 7.19 -8.15 -1.66
C ALA A 97 8.65 -8.44 -1.33
N LYS A 98 9.21 -7.74 -0.36
CA LYS A 98 10.57 -7.99 0.13
C LYS A 98 10.66 -9.09 1.19
N GLY A 99 9.51 -9.62 1.63
CA GLY A 99 9.47 -10.63 2.69
C GLY A 99 9.73 -10.07 4.08
N GLU A 100 9.66 -8.76 4.26
CA GLU A 100 9.80 -8.12 5.58
C GLU A 100 8.60 -8.41 6.46
N LEU A 101 7.41 -8.40 5.86
CA LEU A 101 6.14 -8.70 6.52
C LEU A 101 5.56 -9.97 5.92
N LYS A 102 5.13 -10.89 6.78
CA LYS A 102 4.51 -12.14 6.37
C LYS A 102 3.38 -12.51 7.32
N ASP A 103 2.18 -12.69 6.77
CA ASP A 103 1.05 -13.18 7.53
C ASP A 103 1.17 -14.69 7.72
N MET A 104 0.89 -15.18 8.94
CA MET A 104 0.96 -16.59 9.25
C MET A 104 -0.37 -17.26 8.96
N LEU A 105 -0.43 -18.09 7.92
CA LEU A 105 -1.67 -18.72 7.46
C LEU A 105 -2.29 -19.66 8.53
N SER A 106 -1.43 -20.30 9.33
CA SER A 106 -1.88 -21.21 10.40
C SER A 106 -2.35 -20.49 11.67
N ALA A 107 -2.08 -19.18 11.77
CA ALA A 107 -2.46 -18.37 12.93
C ALA A 107 -2.82 -16.95 12.45
N PRO A 108 -4.11 -16.72 12.09
CA PRO A 108 -4.54 -15.48 11.40
C PRO A 108 -4.23 -14.17 12.12
N SER A 109 -4.08 -14.20 13.46
CA SER A 109 -3.75 -12.99 14.23
C SER A 109 -2.26 -12.74 14.36
N ILE A 110 -1.42 -13.61 13.80
CA ILE A 110 0.03 -13.53 13.94
C ILE A 110 0.67 -13.17 12.60
N SER A 111 1.53 -12.15 12.63
CA SER A 111 2.37 -11.79 11.50
C SER A 111 3.82 -11.74 11.94
N ARG A 112 4.72 -12.08 11.01
CA ARG A 112 6.15 -11.95 11.19
C ARG A 112 6.61 -10.67 10.53
N PHE A 113 7.38 -9.86 11.27
CA PHE A 113 7.99 -8.66 10.69
C PHE A 113 9.47 -8.66 11.02
N ARG A 114 10.30 -8.70 9.98
CA ARG A 114 11.76 -8.73 10.06
C ARG A 114 12.24 -9.80 11.04
N GLY A 115 11.65 -11.00 10.91
CA GLY A 115 12.03 -12.18 11.67
C GLY A 115 11.39 -12.32 13.04
N LYS A 116 10.62 -11.34 13.51
CA LYS A 116 9.96 -11.38 14.82
C LYS A 116 8.46 -11.54 14.66
N LEU A 117 7.85 -12.38 15.52
CA LEU A 117 6.42 -12.64 15.52
C LEU A 117 5.68 -11.62 16.40
N TYR A 118 4.52 -11.17 15.90
CA TYR A 118 3.63 -10.25 16.59
C TYR A 118 2.20 -10.77 16.53
N ASP A 119 1.50 -10.74 17.67
CA ASP A 119 0.08 -11.07 17.73
C ASP A 119 -0.70 -9.75 17.78
N PHE A 120 -1.36 -9.39 16.66
CA PHE A 120 -2.05 -8.11 16.56
C PHE A 120 -3.39 -8.08 17.28
N ASN A 121 -3.86 -9.19 17.86
CA ASN A 121 -5.01 -9.17 18.79
C ASN A 121 -4.60 -8.59 20.16
N ASN A 122 -3.33 -8.63 20.50
CA ASN A 122 -2.80 -8.17 21.78
C ASN A 122 -2.08 -6.81 21.70
N LEU A 123 -2.03 -6.19 20.51
CA LEU A 123 -1.36 -4.93 20.29
C LEU A 123 -2.29 -3.94 19.60
N ASP A 124 -2.17 -2.67 19.97
CA ASP A 124 -2.83 -1.58 19.26
C ASP A 124 -2.29 -1.51 17.83
N TYR A 125 -3.19 -1.23 16.87
CA TYR A 125 -2.84 -1.07 15.46
C TYR A 125 -1.64 -0.14 15.27
N MET A 126 -1.63 1.02 15.95
CA MET A 126 -0.55 2.01 15.82
C MET A 126 0.78 1.56 16.44
N LYS A 127 0.78 0.48 17.21
CA LYS A 127 2.00 -0.10 17.81
C LYS A 127 2.61 -1.22 16.97
N LEU A 128 1.92 -1.67 15.93
CA LEU A 128 2.45 -2.68 15.03
C LEU A 128 3.62 -2.09 14.24
N PRO A 129 4.79 -2.75 14.23
CA PRO A 129 6.00 -2.14 13.64
C PRO A 129 5.86 -1.83 12.14
N TRP A 130 5.13 -2.65 11.38
CA TRP A 130 4.89 -2.37 9.96
C TRP A 130 3.98 -1.17 9.75
N GLU A 131 3.04 -0.92 10.66
CA GLU A 131 2.20 0.28 10.61
C GLU A 131 3.00 1.53 11.02
N LYS A 132 3.88 1.40 12.01
CA LYS A 132 4.78 2.50 12.38
C LYS A 132 5.68 2.90 11.21
N GLU A 133 6.26 1.93 10.52
CA GLU A 133 7.08 2.22 9.34
C GLU A 133 6.28 2.95 8.28
N ALA A 134 5.07 2.47 7.98
CA ALA A 134 4.21 3.09 6.98
C ALA A 134 3.85 4.53 7.37
N HIS A 135 3.38 4.75 8.60
CA HIS A 135 3.02 6.09 9.07
C HIS A 135 4.20 7.05 9.14
N ASN A 136 5.37 6.56 9.53
CA ASN A 136 6.56 7.41 9.64
C ASN A 136 7.12 7.83 8.28
N ASN A 137 6.81 7.09 7.21
CA ASN A 137 7.42 7.31 5.89
C ASN A 137 6.43 7.81 4.83
N GLU A 138 5.13 7.70 5.04
CA GLU A 138 4.12 8.07 4.04
C GLU A 138 4.19 9.54 3.64
N PHE A 139 4.37 10.43 4.61
CA PHE A 139 4.42 11.87 4.33
C PHE A 139 5.70 12.25 3.58
N GLN A 140 6.84 11.70 3.98
CA GLN A 140 8.10 11.95 3.29
C GLN A 140 8.03 11.47 1.84
N LEU A 141 7.44 10.31 1.61
CA LEU A 141 7.28 9.76 0.28
C LEU A 141 6.38 10.66 -0.58
N TYR A 142 5.33 11.21 0.00
CA TYR A 142 4.47 12.20 -0.67
C TYR A 142 5.24 13.48 -0.99
N GLU A 143 6.08 13.97 -0.09
CA GLU A 143 6.91 15.16 -0.36
C GLU A 143 7.90 14.91 -1.50
N GLU A 144 8.52 13.73 -1.55
CA GLU A 144 9.40 13.33 -2.66
C GLU A 144 8.63 13.27 -3.98
N LEU A 145 7.38 12.79 -3.96
CA LEU A 145 6.52 12.78 -5.14
C LEU A 145 6.27 14.20 -5.65
N LYS A 146 5.98 15.14 -4.76
CA LYS A 146 5.72 16.53 -5.16
C LYS A 146 6.94 17.13 -5.87
N GLU A 147 8.12 16.87 -5.37
CA GLU A 147 9.37 17.31 -6.02
C GLU A 147 9.55 16.65 -7.39
N TYR A 148 9.26 15.37 -7.49
CA TYR A 148 9.32 14.64 -8.75
C TYR A 148 8.35 15.23 -9.79
N LEU A 149 7.13 15.58 -9.39
CA LEU A 149 6.12 16.12 -10.30
C LEU A 149 6.42 17.54 -10.76
N LYS A 150 7.26 18.28 -10.06
CA LYS A 150 7.69 19.64 -10.49
C LYS A 150 8.69 19.61 -11.64
N LYS A 151 9.33 18.50 -11.89
CA LYS A 151 10.32 18.33 -12.97
C LYS A 151 9.60 17.92 -14.25
#